data_e1301f02adbeb25a2ac54899d658d709
#
_entry.id   e1301f02adbeb25a2ac54899d658d709
#
_cell.length_a   1.000
_cell.length_b   1.000
_cell.length_c   1.000
_cell.angle_alpha   90.00
_cell.angle_beta   90.00
_cell.angle_gamma   90.00
#
_symmetry.space_group_name_H-M   'P 1'
#
loop_
_entity.id
_entity.type
_entity.pdbx_description
1 polymer ?
#
loop_
_entity_poly.entity_id
_entity_poly.type
_entity_poly.pdbx_seq_one_letter_code
_entity_poly.pdbx_strand_id
1 'polypeptide(L)'
;MHFDPHRAASMIDSLETDAATKASMLKAFKRRIELFGGNIHFFREPFTPVSLTGTQCSLYCKHCNSHYLRHMLDGSGGKLYSHAGLLKEKGAEGILLSGGSAADGSVPTYAHAMDILKIRQEMKLKISAHTGIVDDLQAHMLSEYLDMALMDVIGDDETIHDILGIDACVRDYEDSLRALSSAGIPLAPHIIVGLHNGKLRGELKALEIVRKFNPEVVVIVVFIPTKGTALEGIAPPRLEDVVKVITKARGMFDIPLSLSCVRPGGRYRSMLDKYAILSGIDRIAVPTRNAYEISRQLGLNIVEIRKMCCSYK
;
A
#
# COMPACT_ATOMS: atom_id res chain seq x y z
N MET A 1 -10.75 -22.02 -17.85
CA MET A 1 -12.02 -22.02 -17.08
C MET A 1 -12.73 -20.72 -17.39
N HIS A 2 -14.02 -20.73 -17.68
CA HIS A 2 -14.79 -19.49 -17.87
C HIS A 2 -15.18 -18.94 -16.51
N PHE A 3 -14.96 -17.64 -16.34
CA PHE A 3 -15.49 -16.86 -15.22
C PHE A 3 -17.02 -17.01 -15.15
N ASP A 4 -17.55 -17.32 -13.95
CA ASP A 4 -18.98 -17.49 -13.71
C ASP A 4 -19.48 -16.45 -12.67
N PRO A 5 -20.25 -15.45 -13.10
CA PRO A 5 -20.79 -14.41 -12.20
C PRO A 5 -21.68 -14.96 -11.07
N HIS A 6 -22.38 -16.08 -11.31
CA HIS A 6 -23.28 -16.65 -10.31
C HIS A 6 -22.52 -17.23 -9.11
N ARG A 7 -21.29 -17.72 -9.32
CA ARG A 7 -20.46 -18.22 -8.23
C ARG A 7 -20.05 -17.12 -7.25
N ALA A 8 -19.73 -15.94 -7.77
CA ALA A 8 -19.37 -14.81 -6.91
C ALA A 8 -20.56 -14.38 -6.04
N ALA A 9 -21.77 -14.30 -6.62
CA ALA A 9 -22.98 -13.98 -5.88
C ALA A 9 -23.25 -15.01 -4.77
N SER A 10 -23.21 -16.30 -5.09
CA SER A 10 -23.40 -17.39 -4.11
C SER A 10 -22.36 -17.35 -2.98
N MET A 11 -21.07 -17.08 -3.31
CA MET A 11 -20.03 -16.95 -2.29
C MET A 11 -20.25 -15.74 -1.39
N ILE A 12 -20.65 -14.59 -1.95
CA ILE A 12 -20.96 -13.38 -1.17
C ILE A 12 -22.18 -13.63 -0.27
N ASP A 13 -23.22 -14.29 -0.77
CA ASP A 13 -24.41 -14.61 0.01
C ASP A 13 -24.12 -15.53 1.19
N SER A 14 -23.13 -16.41 1.08
CA SER A 14 -22.66 -17.29 2.15
C SER A 14 -21.84 -16.60 3.25
N LEU A 15 -21.45 -15.33 3.07
CA LEU A 15 -20.68 -14.61 4.09
C LEU A 15 -21.55 -14.19 5.27
N GLU A 16 -20.96 -14.23 6.46
CA GLU A 16 -21.57 -13.75 7.70
C GLU A 16 -21.43 -12.23 7.80
N THR A 17 -22.22 -11.49 6.98
CA THR A 17 -22.26 -10.01 6.99
C THR A 17 -23.65 -9.54 6.58
N ASP A 18 -23.95 -8.26 6.78
CA ASP A 18 -25.26 -7.68 6.48
C ASP A 18 -25.56 -7.59 4.95
N ALA A 19 -26.85 -7.46 4.62
CA ALA A 19 -27.31 -7.42 3.23
C ALA A 19 -26.76 -6.22 2.43
N ALA A 20 -26.57 -5.06 3.07
CA ALA A 20 -26.05 -3.87 2.41
C ALA A 20 -24.56 -4.04 2.05
N THR A 21 -23.78 -4.65 2.94
CA THR A 21 -22.38 -5.03 2.67
C THR A 21 -22.30 -6.02 1.53
N LYS A 22 -23.13 -7.09 1.50
CA LYS A 22 -23.20 -8.07 0.41
C LYS A 22 -23.53 -7.41 -0.94
N ALA A 23 -24.51 -6.52 -0.97
CA ALA A 23 -24.87 -5.78 -2.18
C ALA A 23 -23.72 -4.90 -2.70
N SER A 24 -23.02 -4.23 -1.79
CA SER A 24 -21.85 -3.41 -2.12
C SER A 24 -20.69 -4.24 -2.68
N MET A 25 -20.42 -5.42 -2.09
CA MET A 25 -19.41 -6.37 -2.57
C MET A 25 -19.75 -6.85 -3.98
N LEU A 26 -20.98 -7.29 -4.21
CA LEU A 26 -21.41 -7.77 -5.54
C LEU A 26 -21.27 -6.68 -6.61
N LYS A 27 -21.67 -5.44 -6.30
CA LYS A 27 -21.51 -4.30 -7.20
C LYS A 27 -20.04 -4.04 -7.52
N ALA A 28 -19.19 -4.00 -6.51
CA ALA A 28 -17.75 -3.76 -6.65
C ALA A 28 -17.06 -4.90 -7.42
N PHE A 29 -17.43 -6.16 -7.15
CA PHE A 29 -16.90 -7.31 -7.88
C PHE A 29 -17.29 -7.27 -9.36
N LYS A 30 -18.56 -6.98 -9.70
CA LYS A 30 -18.99 -6.80 -11.09
C LYS A 30 -18.21 -5.70 -11.79
N ARG A 31 -18.06 -4.53 -11.13
CA ARG A 31 -17.27 -3.41 -11.69
C ARG A 31 -15.82 -3.81 -11.94
N ARG A 32 -15.20 -4.55 -11.03
CA ARG A 32 -13.84 -5.08 -11.20
C ARG A 32 -13.74 -5.97 -12.44
N ILE A 33 -14.72 -6.86 -12.67
CA ILE A 33 -14.74 -7.75 -13.84
C ILE A 33 -14.92 -6.94 -15.14
N GLU A 34 -15.75 -5.91 -15.15
CA GLU A 34 -15.92 -5.01 -16.29
C GLU A 34 -14.60 -4.30 -16.66
N LEU A 35 -13.83 -3.87 -15.67
CA LEU A 35 -12.58 -3.12 -15.85
C LEU A 35 -11.37 -3.99 -16.22
N PHE A 36 -11.23 -5.17 -15.58
CA PHE A 36 -10.01 -5.97 -15.64
C PHE A 36 -10.23 -7.42 -16.12
N GLY A 37 -11.47 -7.74 -16.50
CA GLY A 37 -11.82 -9.09 -16.94
C GLY A 37 -11.64 -10.14 -15.85
N GLY A 38 -11.37 -11.36 -16.26
CA GLY A 38 -11.16 -12.50 -15.37
C GLY A 38 -9.78 -12.59 -14.72
N ASN A 39 -8.85 -11.67 -14.98
CA ASN A 39 -7.49 -11.77 -14.43
C ASN A 39 -7.43 -11.28 -12.99
N ILE A 40 -6.64 -11.95 -12.14
CA ILE A 40 -6.22 -11.47 -10.82
C ILE A 40 -4.70 -11.61 -10.70
N HIS A 41 -4.03 -10.57 -10.18
CA HIS A 41 -2.57 -10.52 -10.14
C HIS A 41 -2.06 -10.79 -8.72
N PHE A 42 -1.19 -11.78 -8.57
CA PHE A 42 -0.58 -12.18 -7.31
C PHE A 42 0.92 -11.87 -7.32
N PHE A 43 1.31 -10.90 -6.50
CA PHE A 43 2.70 -10.45 -6.34
C PHE A 43 3.36 -11.25 -5.23
N ARG A 44 4.20 -12.22 -5.58
CA ARG A 44 4.79 -13.17 -4.61
C ARG A 44 6.07 -12.69 -3.97
N GLU A 45 6.86 -11.97 -4.73
CA GLU A 45 8.19 -11.48 -4.31
C GLU A 45 8.24 -9.96 -4.54
N PRO A 46 7.68 -9.15 -3.59
CA PRO A 46 7.75 -7.70 -3.71
C PRO A 46 9.19 -7.21 -3.63
N PHE A 47 9.43 -5.95 -4.01
CA PHE A 47 10.73 -5.33 -3.87
C PHE A 47 11.23 -5.39 -2.43
N THR A 48 12.53 -5.62 -2.28
CA THR A 48 13.17 -5.57 -0.96
C THR A 48 13.13 -4.15 -0.42
N PRO A 49 12.56 -3.92 0.78
CA PRO A 49 12.58 -2.63 1.41
C PRO A 49 13.97 -2.31 1.96
N VAL A 50 14.47 -1.11 1.64
CA VAL A 50 15.76 -0.60 2.12
C VAL A 50 15.50 0.66 2.94
N SER A 51 15.96 0.65 4.19
CA SER A 51 15.85 1.81 5.07
C SER A 51 17.04 2.76 4.87
N LEU A 52 16.76 3.98 4.43
CA LEU A 52 17.76 5.03 4.22
C LEU A 52 18.31 5.59 5.55
N THR A 53 17.58 5.40 6.64
CA THR A 53 17.92 5.90 7.98
C THR A 53 18.36 4.80 8.95
N GLY A 54 18.55 3.57 8.47
CA GLY A 54 18.75 2.41 9.34
C GLY A 54 17.52 2.19 10.22
N THR A 55 17.69 2.24 11.54
CA THR A 55 16.59 2.12 12.52
C THR A 55 16.16 3.45 13.13
N GLN A 56 16.71 4.58 12.66
CA GLN A 56 16.42 5.90 13.21
C GLN A 56 15.13 6.46 12.59
N CYS A 57 14.30 7.08 13.43
CA CYS A 57 13.08 7.79 13.05
C CYS A 57 12.86 8.92 14.06
N SER A 58 12.53 10.13 13.58
CA SER A 58 12.21 11.26 14.46
C SER A 58 10.78 11.18 15.00
N LEU A 59 9.92 10.35 14.42
CA LEU A 59 8.55 10.15 14.85
C LEU A 59 8.43 8.93 15.76
N TYR A 60 7.58 9.05 16.78
CA TYR A 60 7.26 7.97 17.73
C TYR A 60 5.82 7.50 17.55
N CYS A 61 5.45 7.20 16.29
CA CYS A 61 4.09 6.80 15.93
C CYS A 61 3.60 5.63 16.80
N LYS A 62 2.42 5.77 17.41
CA LYS A 62 1.83 4.78 18.32
C LYS A 62 1.65 3.39 17.70
N HIS A 63 1.48 3.31 16.36
CA HIS A 63 1.29 2.06 15.64
C HIS A 63 2.58 1.35 15.23
N CYS A 64 3.70 2.07 15.14
CA CYS A 64 4.94 1.59 14.52
C CYS A 64 6.14 1.64 15.46
N ASN A 65 6.42 2.79 16.10
CA ASN A 65 7.57 3.02 16.99
C ASN A 65 8.89 2.48 16.40
N SER A 66 9.17 2.79 15.13
CA SER A 66 10.34 2.32 14.36
C SER A 66 10.46 0.79 14.21
N HIS A 67 9.43 0.03 14.60
CA HIS A 67 9.47 -1.45 14.58
C HIS A 67 9.77 -1.99 13.17
N TYR A 68 9.12 -1.43 12.15
CA TYR A 68 9.26 -1.93 10.78
C TYR A 68 10.65 -1.68 10.18
N LEU A 69 11.36 -0.64 10.62
CA LEU A 69 12.71 -0.33 10.13
C LEU A 69 13.71 -1.44 10.44
N ARG A 70 13.51 -2.19 11.53
CA ARG A 70 14.39 -3.31 11.95
C ARG A 70 14.34 -4.51 11.01
N HIS A 71 13.30 -4.56 10.15
CA HIS A 71 13.10 -5.64 9.18
C HIS A 71 13.46 -5.23 7.75
N MET A 72 13.90 -3.98 7.55
CA MET A 72 14.38 -3.49 6.27
C MET A 72 15.88 -3.70 6.14
N LEU A 73 16.38 -3.79 4.93
CA LEU A 73 17.81 -3.78 4.64
C LEU A 73 18.37 -2.39 4.99
N ASP A 74 19.45 -2.34 5.79
CA ASP A 74 20.04 -1.06 6.20
C ASP A 74 20.82 -0.42 5.05
N GLY A 75 20.27 0.64 4.48
CA GLY A 75 20.89 1.45 3.42
C GLY A 75 21.61 2.71 3.92
N SER A 76 21.66 2.93 5.24
CA SER A 76 22.31 4.11 5.83
C SER A 76 23.84 4.01 5.79
N GLY A 77 24.52 5.13 6.09
CA GLY A 77 25.98 5.15 6.24
C GLY A 77 26.75 4.73 4.97
N GLY A 78 26.25 5.07 3.78
CA GLY A 78 26.89 4.76 2.50
C GLY A 78 26.71 3.32 1.99
N LYS A 79 25.85 2.52 2.63
CA LYS A 79 25.62 1.10 2.27
C LYS A 79 24.63 0.91 1.12
N LEU A 80 23.84 1.94 0.78
CA LEU A 80 22.75 1.84 -0.18
C LEU A 80 23.20 1.28 -1.52
N TYR A 81 24.25 1.84 -2.11
CA TYR A 81 24.77 1.43 -3.42
C TYR A 81 25.26 -0.03 -3.41
N SER A 82 26.06 -0.43 -2.41
CA SER A 82 26.56 -1.80 -2.31
C SER A 82 25.45 -2.82 -2.11
N HIS A 83 24.46 -2.52 -1.28
CA HIS A 83 23.32 -3.39 -1.06
C HIS A 83 22.41 -3.51 -2.30
N ALA A 84 22.22 -2.40 -3.04
CA ALA A 84 21.51 -2.44 -4.31
C ALA A 84 22.22 -3.35 -5.34
N GLY A 85 23.56 -3.32 -5.39
CA GLY A 85 24.38 -4.22 -6.20
C GLY A 85 24.15 -5.68 -5.86
N LEU A 86 24.20 -6.03 -4.58
CA LEU A 86 23.92 -7.40 -4.11
C LEU A 86 22.49 -7.87 -4.45
N LEU A 87 21.51 -6.97 -4.38
CA LEU A 87 20.13 -7.29 -4.76
C LEU A 87 20.05 -7.51 -6.28
N LYS A 88 20.73 -6.69 -7.09
CA LYS A 88 20.79 -6.85 -8.54
C LYS A 88 21.41 -8.18 -8.95
N GLU A 89 22.52 -8.58 -8.33
CA GLU A 89 23.17 -9.88 -8.56
C GLU A 89 22.22 -11.05 -8.24
N LYS A 90 21.36 -10.92 -7.24
CA LYS A 90 20.30 -11.88 -6.90
C LYS A 90 19.09 -11.78 -7.85
N GLY A 91 19.18 -10.94 -8.87
CA GLY A 91 18.16 -10.78 -9.91
C GLY A 91 16.96 -9.92 -9.49
N ALA A 92 17.13 -8.97 -8.54
CA ALA A 92 16.10 -7.97 -8.26
C ALA A 92 15.87 -7.09 -9.50
N GLU A 93 14.61 -6.73 -9.76
CA GLU A 93 14.22 -5.80 -10.82
C GLU A 93 14.02 -4.37 -10.32
N GLY A 94 13.92 -4.21 -9.00
CA GLY A 94 13.77 -2.91 -8.35
C GLY A 94 13.98 -3.01 -6.84
N ILE A 95 13.98 -1.85 -6.19
CA ILE A 95 14.09 -1.69 -4.75
C ILE A 95 13.00 -0.75 -4.25
N LEU A 96 12.58 -0.97 -3.01
CA LEU A 96 11.67 -0.08 -2.29
C LEU A 96 12.48 0.73 -1.28
N LEU A 97 12.68 2.01 -1.53
CA LEU A 97 13.30 2.91 -0.59
C LEU A 97 12.28 3.35 0.47
N SER A 98 12.70 3.35 1.70
CA SER A 98 11.92 3.79 2.84
C SER A 98 12.88 4.27 3.94
N GLY A 99 12.37 4.52 5.11
CA GLY A 99 13.18 4.94 6.25
C GLY A 99 12.32 5.48 7.37
N GLY A 100 12.96 5.92 8.43
CA GLY A 100 12.31 6.74 9.43
C GLY A 100 12.07 8.14 8.90
N SER A 101 10.98 8.74 9.34
CA SER A 101 10.64 10.11 8.96
C SER A 101 11.45 11.12 9.75
N ALA A 102 11.73 12.25 9.13
CA ALA A 102 12.14 13.49 9.80
C ALA A 102 10.97 14.08 10.61
N ALA A 103 11.23 15.12 11.39
CA ALA A 103 10.22 15.72 12.26
C ALA A 103 9.03 16.34 11.47
N ASP A 104 9.26 16.74 10.23
CA ASP A 104 8.24 17.26 9.30
C ASP A 104 7.39 16.18 8.62
N GLY A 105 7.65 14.90 8.92
CA GLY A 105 6.95 13.76 8.31
C GLY A 105 7.52 13.28 6.97
N SER A 106 8.54 13.95 6.42
CA SER A 106 9.21 13.50 5.20
C SER A 106 10.12 12.30 5.44
N VAL A 107 10.36 11.46 4.43
CA VAL A 107 11.43 10.46 4.42
C VAL A 107 12.62 11.06 3.66
N PRO A 108 13.83 11.13 4.26
CA PRO A 108 14.95 11.93 3.73
C PRO A 108 15.64 11.25 2.52
N THR A 109 14.88 10.94 1.46
CA THR A 109 15.42 10.33 0.22
C THR A 109 16.40 11.24 -0.48
N TYR A 110 16.21 12.56 -0.40
CA TYR A 110 17.09 13.57 -1.00
C TYR A 110 18.54 13.48 -0.49
N ALA A 111 18.76 13.08 0.76
CA ALA A 111 20.10 12.89 1.32
C ALA A 111 20.88 11.75 0.62
N HIS A 112 20.21 10.90 -0.11
CA HIS A 112 20.77 9.76 -0.85
C HIS A 112 20.63 9.89 -2.37
N ALA A 113 20.23 11.07 -2.88
CA ALA A 113 19.91 11.30 -4.29
C ALA A 113 21.03 10.82 -5.25
N MET A 114 22.30 11.12 -4.93
CA MET A 114 23.44 10.72 -5.77
C MET A 114 23.60 9.21 -5.87
N ASP A 115 23.46 8.48 -4.76
CA ASP A 115 23.51 7.02 -4.75
C ASP A 115 22.32 6.43 -5.51
N ILE A 116 21.12 6.99 -5.34
CA ILE A 116 19.91 6.54 -6.02
C ILE A 116 20.02 6.73 -7.53
N LEU A 117 20.49 7.90 -7.98
CA LEU A 117 20.74 8.18 -9.40
C LEU A 117 21.74 7.19 -9.99
N LYS A 118 22.84 6.93 -9.28
CA LYS A 118 23.86 5.97 -9.71
C LYS A 118 23.31 4.55 -9.80
N ILE A 119 22.53 4.11 -8.83
CA ILE A 119 21.84 2.80 -8.84
C ILE A 119 20.92 2.71 -10.07
N ARG A 120 20.11 3.74 -10.33
CA ARG A 120 19.20 3.78 -11.47
C ARG A 120 19.95 3.70 -12.80
N GLN A 121 21.04 4.47 -12.95
CA GLN A 121 21.80 4.55 -14.19
C GLN A 121 22.63 3.30 -14.47
N GLU A 122 23.35 2.78 -13.47
CA GLU A 122 24.29 1.67 -13.65
C GLU A 122 23.63 0.30 -13.53
N MET A 123 22.69 0.13 -12.57
CA MET A 123 22.07 -1.16 -12.28
C MET A 123 20.73 -1.35 -12.98
N LYS A 124 20.12 -0.26 -13.52
CA LYS A 124 18.80 -0.29 -14.16
C LYS A 124 17.71 -0.90 -13.26
N LEU A 125 17.80 -0.67 -11.96
CA LEU A 125 16.77 -1.05 -11.00
C LEU A 125 15.63 -0.03 -11.04
N LYS A 126 14.40 -0.49 -10.94
CA LYS A 126 13.24 0.36 -10.67
C LYS A 126 13.31 0.88 -9.24
N ILE A 127 13.04 2.16 -9.06
CA ILE A 127 13.10 2.82 -7.76
C ILE A 127 11.71 3.29 -7.35
N SER A 128 11.15 2.66 -6.33
CA SER A 128 9.98 3.20 -5.63
C SER A 128 10.37 3.68 -4.23
N ALA A 129 9.72 4.72 -3.74
CA ALA A 129 10.01 5.21 -2.39
C ALA A 129 8.75 5.62 -1.63
N HIS A 130 8.72 5.32 -0.34
CA HIS A 130 7.85 6.03 0.59
C HIS A 130 8.43 7.43 0.81
N THR A 131 7.65 8.46 0.43
CA THR A 131 8.13 9.85 0.46
C THR A 131 7.83 10.55 1.78
N GLY A 132 6.78 10.12 2.49
CA GLY A 132 6.19 10.92 3.55
C GLY A 132 5.58 12.21 3.00
N ILE A 133 5.43 13.22 3.85
CA ILE A 133 4.97 14.56 3.49
C ILE A 133 6.12 15.29 2.79
N VAL A 134 5.87 15.88 1.62
CA VAL A 134 6.88 16.59 0.82
C VAL A 134 6.32 17.90 0.26
N ASP A 135 7.18 18.88 0.09
CA ASP A 135 6.88 20.13 -0.61
C ASP A 135 7.19 20.07 -2.11
N ASP A 136 6.93 21.18 -2.84
CA ASP A 136 7.14 21.28 -4.29
C ASP A 136 8.64 21.11 -4.67
N LEU A 137 9.57 21.62 -3.86
CA LEU A 137 11.01 21.49 -4.11
C LEU A 137 11.47 20.04 -3.93
N GLN A 138 11.06 19.41 -2.84
CA GLN A 138 11.36 18.00 -2.57
C GLN A 138 10.76 17.10 -3.65
N ALA A 139 9.50 17.33 -4.06
CA ALA A 139 8.86 16.58 -5.14
C ALA A 139 9.61 16.73 -6.46
N HIS A 140 10.07 17.96 -6.80
CA HIS A 140 10.88 18.18 -7.99
C HIS A 140 12.21 17.39 -7.93
N MET A 141 12.90 17.39 -6.81
CA MET A 141 14.12 16.61 -6.64
C MET A 141 13.86 15.10 -6.78
N LEU A 142 12.76 14.61 -6.20
CA LEU A 142 12.36 13.21 -6.29
C LEU A 142 12.07 12.76 -7.73
N SER A 143 11.56 13.65 -8.59
CA SER A 143 11.21 13.33 -9.98
C SER A 143 12.42 12.91 -10.83
N GLU A 144 13.62 13.30 -10.45
CA GLU A 144 14.85 12.97 -11.16
C GLU A 144 15.21 11.46 -11.05
N TYR A 145 14.74 10.78 -9.99
CA TYR A 145 15.18 9.40 -9.72
C TYR A 145 14.09 8.41 -9.29
N LEU A 146 12.87 8.85 -8.96
CA LEU A 146 11.80 7.92 -8.64
C LEU A 146 11.03 7.45 -9.87
N ASP A 147 10.75 6.16 -9.93
CA ASP A 147 9.81 5.59 -10.90
C ASP A 147 8.39 5.51 -10.34
N MET A 148 8.25 5.53 -9.00
CA MET A 148 6.95 5.48 -8.31
C MET A 148 7.06 6.09 -6.91
N ALA A 149 6.21 7.06 -6.61
CA ALA A 149 6.05 7.58 -5.25
C ALA A 149 4.95 6.80 -4.51
N LEU A 150 5.30 6.32 -3.34
CA LEU A 150 4.40 5.66 -2.39
C LEU A 150 4.17 6.63 -1.24
N MET A 151 2.91 6.92 -0.95
CA MET A 151 2.57 7.86 0.12
C MET A 151 1.40 7.31 0.93
N ASP A 152 1.59 7.14 2.22
CA ASP A 152 0.48 6.88 3.14
C ASP A 152 -0.36 8.15 3.24
N VAL A 153 -1.65 8.07 2.91
CA VAL A 153 -2.57 9.22 2.89
C VAL A 153 -3.55 9.11 4.04
N ILE A 154 -3.47 10.05 4.97
CA ILE A 154 -4.32 10.11 6.15
C ILE A 154 -5.36 11.21 5.96
N GLY A 155 -6.64 10.85 6.10
CA GLY A 155 -7.77 11.76 5.86
C GLY A 155 -8.45 12.27 7.14
N ASP A 156 -7.76 12.29 8.28
CA ASP A 156 -8.30 12.70 9.58
C ASP A 156 -7.22 13.30 10.47
N ASP A 157 -7.41 14.56 10.88
CA ASP A 157 -6.44 15.32 11.66
C ASP A 157 -6.19 14.71 13.05
N GLU A 158 -7.22 14.17 13.71
CA GLU A 158 -7.04 13.51 14.99
C GLU A 158 -6.14 12.27 14.88
N THR A 159 -6.28 11.50 13.79
CA THR A 159 -5.40 10.36 13.53
C THR A 159 -3.96 10.82 13.29
N ILE A 160 -3.75 11.93 12.60
CA ILE A 160 -2.43 12.50 12.35
C ILE A 160 -1.76 12.88 13.67
N HIS A 161 -2.46 13.62 14.52
CA HIS A 161 -1.92 14.07 15.80
C HIS A 161 -1.78 12.94 16.81
N ASP A 162 -2.84 12.13 17.00
CA ASP A 162 -2.87 11.13 18.05
C ASP A 162 -2.07 9.87 17.77
N ILE A 163 -2.06 9.42 16.52
CA ILE A 163 -1.41 8.15 16.16
C ILE A 163 -0.02 8.35 15.57
N LEU A 164 0.15 9.36 14.71
CA LEU A 164 1.46 9.64 14.11
C LEU A 164 2.29 10.59 14.95
N GLY A 165 1.67 11.50 15.71
CA GLY A 165 2.34 12.45 16.60
C GLY A 165 3.11 13.53 15.85
N ILE A 166 2.65 13.89 14.64
CA ILE A 166 3.28 14.93 13.82
C ILE A 166 2.45 16.21 13.82
N ASP A 167 3.11 17.34 13.69
CA ASP A 167 2.49 18.66 13.52
C ASP A 167 2.16 18.89 12.04
N ALA A 168 1.13 18.19 11.59
CA ALA A 168 0.60 18.26 10.24
C ALA A 168 -0.92 18.04 10.25
N CYS A 169 -1.58 18.34 9.16
CA CYS A 169 -3.02 18.15 8.99
C CYS A 169 -3.34 17.47 7.64
N VAL A 170 -4.59 17.13 7.42
CA VAL A 170 -5.07 16.49 6.17
C VAL A 170 -4.68 17.28 4.92
N ARG A 171 -4.61 18.61 5.02
CA ARG A 171 -4.22 19.47 3.92
C ARG A 171 -2.77 19.25 3.49
N ASP A 172 -1.85 19.00 4.42
CA ASP A 172 -0.45 18.76 4.09
C ASP A 172 -0.27 17.49 3.26
N TYR A 173 -1.09 16.46 3.52
CA TYR A 173 -1.15 15.25 2.68
C TYR A 173 -1.69 15.54 1.28
N GLU A 174 -2.72 16.37 1.17
CA GLU A 174 -3.27 16.79 -0.13
C GLU A 174 -2.27 17.64 -0.91
N ASP A 175 -1.60 18.59 -0.27
CA ASP A 175 -0.57 19.44 -0.88
C ASP A 175 0.64 18.62 -1.34
N SER A 176 1.07 17.60 -0.56
CA SER A 176 2.13 16.69 -0.96
C SER A 176 1.77 15.84 -2.18
N LEU A 177 0.53 15.32 -2.25
CA LEU A 177 0.06 14.60 -3.44
C LEU A 177 0.02 15.52 -4.67
N ARG A 178 -0.37 16.78 -4.48
CA ARG A 178 -0.35 17.79 -5.54
C ARG A 178 1.09 18.05 -6.03
N ALA A 179 2.04 18.24 -5.10
CA ALA A 179 3.44 18.45 -5.42
C ALA A 179 4.03 17.27 -6.22
N LEU A 180 3.85 16.04 -5.75
CA LEU A 180 4.32 14.83 -6.42
C LEU A 180 3.69 14.65 -7.81
N SER A 181 2.37 14.88 -7.93
CA SER A 181 1.65 14.80 -9.20
C SER A 181 2.12 15.89 -10.18
N SER A 182 2.31 17.13 -9.70
CA SER A 182 2.80 18.25 -10.52
C SER A 182 4.24 18.04 -11.00
N ALA A 183 5.05 17.34 -10.22
CA ALA A 183 6.40 16.93 -10.62
C ALA A 183 6.40 15.75 -11.62
N GLY A 184 5.24 15.21 -12.00
CA GLY A 184 5.10 14.14 -12.98
C GLY A 184 5.50 12.76 -12.45
N ILE A 185 5.61 12.56 -11.14
CA ILE A 185 5.95 11.26 -10.55
C ILE A 185 4.70 10.38 -10.53
N PRO A 186 4.76 9.15 -11.06
CA PRO A 186 3.67 8.18 -10.92
C PRO A 186 3.35 7.91 -9.44
N LEU A 187 2.05 7.92 -9.07
CA LEU A 187 1.60 7.80 -7.70
C LEU A 187 0.98 6.44 -7.41
N ALA A 188 1.37 5.84 -6.29
CA ALA A 188 0.71 4.68 -5.68
C ALA A 188 0.38 4.98 -4.20
N PRO A 189 -0.65 5.81 -3.95
CA PRO A 189 -1.04 6.15 -2.59
C PRO A 189 -1.54 4.94 -1.82
N HIS A 190 -1.21 4.91 -0.52
CA HIS A 190 -1.56 3.88 0.42
C HIS A 190 -2.65 4.39 1.37
N ILE A 191 -3.70 3.59 1.54
CA ILE A 191 -4.78 3.86 2.50
C ILE A 191 -4.68 2.83 3.61
N ILE A 192 -4.34 3.27 4.82
CA ILE A 192 -4.17 2.39 5.98
C ILE A 192 -5.51 2.26 6.71
N VAL A 193 -6.19 1.15 6.48
CA VAL A 193 -7.50 0.89 7.09
C VAL A 193 -7.33 0.52 8.56
N GLY A 194 -8.04 1.23 9.42
CA GLY A 194 -8.07 1.00 10.87
C GLY A 194 -6.87 1.58 11.61
N LEU A 195 -6.12 2.51 11.03
CA LEU A 195 -4.97 3.14 11.68
C LEU A 195 -5.33 3.79 13.02
N HIS A 196 -6.51 4.39 13.13
CA HIS A 196 -7.03 4.96 14.37
C HIS A 196 -7.58 3.88 15.28
N ASN A 197 -6.72 3.21 16.06
CA ASN A 197 -7.10 2.21 17.07
C ASN A 197 -8.00 1.08 16.53
N GLY A 198 -7.71 0.59 15.31
CA GLY A 198 -8.48 -0.48 14.67
C GLY A 198 -9.85 -0.05 14.11
N LYS A 199 -10.20 1.24 14.13
CA LYS A 199 -11.49 1.78 13.69
C LYS A 199 -11.34 2.59 12.41
N LEU A 200 -12.39 2.65 11.60
CA LEU A 200 -12.46 3.56 10.46
C LEU A 200 -12.54 5.00 10.92
N ARG A 201 -11.58 5.80 10.48
CA ARG A 201 -11.54 7.23 10.71
C ARG A 201 -10.66 7.94 9.66
N GLY A 202 -11.29 8.55 8.68
CA GLY A 202 -10.59 9.30 7.64
C GLY A 202 -10.27 8.53 6.36
N GLU A 203 -10.35 7.20 6.29
CA GLU A 203 -10.01 6.42 5.10
C GLU A 203 -10.86 6.80 3.87
N LEU A 204 -12.16 7.04 4.06
CA LEU A 204 -13.04 7.46 2.96
C LEU A 204 -12.68 8.86 2.47
N LYS A 205 -12.28 9.76 3.37
CA LYS A 205 -11.79 11.10 3.03
C LYS A 205 -10.45 11.02 2.29
N ALA A 206 -9.55 10.14 2.74
CA ALA A 206 -8.28 9.88 2.05
C ALA A 206 -8.51 9.41 0.59
N LEU A 207 -9.47 8.51 0.34
CA LEU A 207 -9.85 8.10 -1.02
C LEU A 207 -10.35 9.28 -1.87
N GLU A 208 -11.16 10.19 -1.28
CA GLU A 208 -11.64 11.40 -1.97
C GLU A 208 -10.49 12.34 -2.36
N ILE A 209 -9.50 12.49 -1.48
CA ILE A 209 -8.29 13.28 -1.75
C ILE A 209 -7.49 12.64 -2.89
N VAL A 210 -7.15 11.36 -2.75
CA VAL A 210 -6.37 10.60 -3.73
C VAL A 210 -6.97 10.65 -5.13
N ARG A 211 -8.30 10.62 -5.25
CA ARG A 211 -9.01 10.68 -6.55
C ARG A 211 -8.69 11.92 -7.37
N LYS A 212 -8.31 13.03 -6.73
CA LYS A 212 -8.00 14.29 -7.43
C LYS A 212 -6.70 14.24 -8.24
N PHE A 213 -5.81 13.26 -7.97
CA PHE A 213 -4.44 13.23 -8.49
C PHE A 213 -4.15 12.06 -9.46
N ASN A 214 -5.17 11.40 -9.98
CA ASN A 214 -5.07 10.36 -11.01
C ASN A 214 -3.94 9.34 -10.74
N PRO A 215 -3.95 8.62 -9.59
CA PRO A 215 -2.90 7.67 -9.27
C PRO A 215 -2.86 6.49 -10.26
N GLU A 216 -1.70 5.81 -10.34
CA GLU A 216 -1.53 4.60 -11.14
C GLU A 216 -2.18 3.36 -10.50
N VAL A 217 -2.14 3.30 -9.17
CA VAL A 217 -2.66 2.22 -8.33
C VAL A 217 -3.06 2.80 -6.99
N VAL A 218 -4.18 2.35 -6.41
CA VAL A 218 -4.47 2.60 -4.99
C VAL A 218 -4.16 1.34 -4.18
N VAL A 219 -3.36 1.49 -3.13
CA VAL A 219 -2.91 0.37 -2.29
C VAL A 219 -3.66 0.40 -0.96
N ILE A 220 -4.36 -0.68 -0.65
CA ILE A 220 -5.05 -0.86 0.63
C ILE A 220 -4.12 -1.59 1.60
N VAL A 221 -3.75 -0.90 2.65
CA VAL A 221 -2.98 -1.40 3.79
C VAL A 221 -3.95 -1.66 4.94
N VAL A 222 -3.68 -2.62 5.80
CA VAL A 222 -4.53 -2.88 6.98
C VAL A 222 -3.70 -2.81 8.23
N PHE A 223 -4.13 -2.02 9.19
CA PHE A 223 -3.46 -1.83 10.48
C PHE A 223 -3.13 -3.17 11.14
N ILE A 224 -1.89 -3.29 11.61
CA ILE A 224 -1.38 -4.44 12.35
C ILE A 224 -1.13 -4.01 13.80
N PRO A 225 -1.77 -4.65 14.79
CA PRO A 225 -1.40 -4.50 16.19
C PRO A 225 0.03 -5.00 16.40
N THR A 226 1.00 -4.09 16.37
CA THR A 226 2.41 -4.46 16.37
C THR A 226 2.93 -4.58 17.79
N LYS A 227 3.53 -5.74 18.13
CA LYS A 227 4.13 -6.00 19.45
C LYS A 227 5.21 -4.96 19.77
N GLY A 228 5.22 -4.46 20.99
CA GLY A 228 6.15 -3.43 21.46
C GLY A 228 5.77 -2.01 21.05
N THR A 229 4.56 -1.80 20.56
CA THR A 229 3.99 -0.47 20.27
C THR A 229 2.86 -0.14 21.21
N ALA A 230 2.46 1.13 21.27
CA ALA A 230 1.33 1.56 22.10
C ALA A 230 -0.01 0.92 21.69
N LEU A 231 -0.11 0.42 20.44
CA LEU A 231 -1.30 -0.20 19.90
C LEU A 231 -1.25 -1.73 19.82
N GLU A 232 -0.30 -2.39 20.49
CA GLU A 232 -0.17 -3.87 20.41
C GLU A 232 -1.40 -4.62 20.91
N GLY A 233 -2.13 -4.05 21.88
CA GLY A 233 -3.35 -4.64 22.47
C GLY A 233 -4.63 -4.33 21.71
N ILE A 234 -4.57 -3.53 20.64
CA ILE A 234 -5.73 -3.13 19.87
C ILE A 234 -6.08 -4.23 18.87
N ALA A 235 -7.37 -4.56 18.73
CA ALA A 235 -7.80 -5.48 17.68
C ALA A 235 -7.58 -4.86 16.28
N PRO A 236 -7.22 -5.66 15.25
CA PRO A 236 -7.24 -5.17 13.88
C PRO A 236 -8.65 -4.74 13.48
N PRO A 237 -8.82 -3.91 12.43
CA PRO A 237 -10.14 -3.49 11.96
C PRO A 237 -11.02 -4.69 11.60
N ARG A 238 -12.32 -4.57 11.77
CA ARG A 238 -13.25 -5.63 11.33
C ARG A 238 -13.16 -5.81 9.82
N LEU A 239 -13.40 -7.03 9.35
CA LEU A 239 -13.37 -7.32 7.90
C LEU A 239 -14.38 -6.47 7.12
N GLU A 240 -15.56 -6.23 7.70
CA GLU A 240 -16.60 -5.37 7.11
C GLU A 240 -16.12 -3.93 6.91
N ASP A 241 -15.30 -3.40 7.83
CA ASP A 241 -14.74 -2.07 7.71
C ASP A 241 -13.72 -2.01 6.55
N VAL A 242 -12.89 -3.04 6.39
CA VAL A 242 -11.97 -3.15 5.24
C VAL A 242 -12.75 -3.29 3.94
N VAL A 243 -13.80 -4.12 3.91
CA VAL A 243 -14.71 -4.29 2.76
C VAL A 243 -15.33 -2.95 2.36
N LYS A 244 -15.79 -2.16 3.35
CA LYS A 244 -16.38 -0.83 3.10
C LYS A 244 -15.39 0.10 2.37
N VAL A 245 -14.12 0.11 2.78
CA VAL A 245 -13.09 0.91 2.12
C VAL A 245 -12.81 0.39 0.70
N ILE A 246 -12.64 -0.92 0.52
CA ILE A 246 -12.37 -1.53 -0.79
C ILE A 246 -13.53 -1.28 -1.77
N THR A 247 -14.76 -1.52 -1.35
CA THR A 247 -15.95 -1.34 -2.22
C THR A 247 -16.15 0.13 -2.58
N LYS A 248 -15.91 1.04 -1.63
CA LYS A 248 -15.90 2.48 -1.91
C LYS A 248 -14.82 2.85 -2.90
N ALA A 249 -13.58 2.37 -2.71
CA ALA A 249 -12.47 2.59 -3.62
C ALA A 249 -12.80 2.09 -5.04
N ARG A 250 -13.33 0.85 -5.18
CA ARG A 250 -13.73 0.31 -6.50
C ARG A 250 -14.85 1.11 -7.17
N GLY A 251 -15.72 1.71 -6.39
CA GLY A 251 -16.75 2.63 -6.91
C GLY A 251 -16.21 3.99 -7.36
N MET A 252 -15.01 4.37 -6.91
CA MET A 252 -14.39 5.67 -7.19
C MET A 252 -13.30 5.61 -8.26
N PHE A 253 -12.63 4.45 -8.42
CA PHE A 253 -11.43 4.29 -9.25
C PHE A 253 -11.60 3.19 -10.29
N ASP A 254 -11.26 3.51 -11.52
CA ASP A 254 -11.20 2.59 -12.67
C ASP A 254 -9.77 2.05 -12.92
N ILE A 255 -8.86 2.36 -12.01
CA ILE A 255 -7.46 1.89 -11.98
C ILE A 255 -7.31 0.67 -11.06
N PRO A 256 -6.15 -0.02 -11.08
CA PRO A 256 -5.89 -1.13 -10.19
C PRO A 256 -6.01 -0.79 -8.71
N LEU A 257 -6.63 -1.71 -7.94
CA LEU A 257 -6.65 -1.70 -6.48
C LEU A 257 -5.82 -2.87 -5.96
N SER A 258 -4.80 -2.56 -5.18
CA SER A 258 -3.89 -3.56 -4.60
C SER A 258 -4.14 -3.76 -3.11
N LEU A 259 -4.20 -5.01 -2.68
CA LEU A 259 -4.11 -5.35 -1.25
C LEU A 259 -2.62 -5.53 -0.89
N SER A 260 -2.14 -4.68 0.03
CA SER A 260 -0.73 -4.61 0.44
C SER A 260 -0.23 -5.91 1.10
N CYS A 261 1.10 -6.11 1.09
CA CYS A 261 1.76 -7.13 1.92
C CYS A 261 1.65 -6.80 3.43
N VAL A 262 1.48 -5.53 3.79
CA VAL A 262 1.32 -5.07 5.18
C VAL A 262 -0.15 -5.20 5.59
N ARG A 263 -0.47 -6.31 6.26
CA ARG A 263 -1.78 -6.65 6.83
C ARG A 263 -1.64 -7.72 7.90
N PRO A 264 -2.57 -7.81 8.87
CA PRO A 264 -2.51 -8.80 9.96
C PRO A 264 -2.35 -10.24 9.44
N GLY A 265 -1.64 -11.07 10.17
CA GLY A 265 -1.32 -12.45 9.81
C GLY A 265 -2.42 -13.48 10.15
N GLY A 266 -2.07 -14.75 10.00
CA GLY A 266 -2.87 -15.91 10.45
C GLY A 266 -4.24 -16.00 9.80
N ARG A 267 -5.25 -16.38 10.60
CA ARG A 267 -6.64 -16.56 10.14
C ARG A 267 -7.23 -15.27 9.57
N TYR A 268 -6.92 -14.12 10.20
CA TYR A 268 -7.40 -12.82 9.71
C TYR A 268 -6.96 -12.58 8.26
N ARG A 269 -5.67 -12.77 7.95
CA ARG A 269 -5.12 -12.57 6.59
C ARG A 269 -5.81 -13.48 5.57
N SER A 270 -6.02 -14.74 5.93
CA SER A 270 -6.69 -15.72 5.06
C SER A 270 -8.13 -15.32 4.75
N MET A 271 -8.86 -14.84 5.75
CA MET A 271 -10.22 -14.34 5.58
C MET A 271 -10.26 -13.03 4.79
N LEU A 272 -9.35 -12.12 5.12
CA LEU A 272 -9.23 -10.83 4.42
C LEU A 272 -8.99 -11.01 2.92
N ASP A 273 -8.11 -11.92 2.51
CA ASP A 273 -7.85 -12.19 1.09
C ASP A 273 -9.14 -12.62 0.36
N LYS A 274 -9.96 -13.49 0.97
CA LYS A 274 -11.28 -13.88 0.44
C LYS A 274 -12.21 -12.68 0.29
N TYR A 275 -12.38 -11.90 1.37
CA TYR A 275 -13.26 -10.73 1.37
C TYR A 275 -12.80 -9.67 0.37
N ALA A 276 -11.49 -9.43 0.26
CA ALA A 276 -10.92 -8.45 -0.65
C ALA A 276 -11.17 -8.83 -2.14
N ILE A 277 -10.96 -10.10 -2.51
CA ILE A 277 -11.27 -10.60 -3.86
C ILE A 277 -12.74 -10.37 -4.20
N LEU A 278 -13.63 -10.75 -3.29
CA LEU A 278 -15.08 -10.59 -3.46
C LEU A 278 -15.57 -9.14 -3.39
N SER A 279 -14.71 -8.21 -2.95
CA SER A 279 -14.99 -6.77 -2.85
C SER A 279 -14.38 -5.94 -3.98
N GLY A 280 -13.75 -6.58 -4.98
CA GLY A 280 -13.27 -5.86 -6.16
C GLY A 280 -11.77 -5.50 -6.15
N ILE A 281 -10.96 -6.12 -5.29
CA ILE A 281 -9.50 -6.11 -5.41
C ILE A 281 -9.08 -6.91 -6.65
N ASP A 282 -8.12 -6.40 -7.40
CA ASP A 282 -7.56 -7.04 -8.57
C ASP A 282 -6.08 -7.43 -8.44
N ARG A 283 -5.43 -7.02 -7.33
CA ARG A 283 -4.02 -7.31 -7.02
C ARG A 283 -3.83 -7.66 -5.55
N ILE A 284 -3.07 -8.71 -5.27
CA ILE A 284 -2.72 -9.08 -3.88
C ILE A 284 -1.21 -9.33 -3.79
N ALA A 285 -0.56 -8.59 -2.87
CA ALA A 285 0.83 -8.84 -2.50
C ALA A 285 0.90 -9.97 -1.46
N VAL A 286 1.80 -10.92 -1.67
CA VAL A 286 2.03 -12.09 -0.80
C VAL A 286 0.70 -12.79 -0.45
N PRO A 287 -0.03 -13.33 -1.46
CA PRO A 287 -1.35 -13.93 -1.26
C PRO A 287 -1.27 -15.18 -0.37
N THR A 288 -2.33 -15.44 0.39
CA THR A 288 -2.48 -16.68 1.16
C THR A 288 -2.93 -17.83 0.25
N ARG A 289 -2.82 -19.07 0.73
CA ARG A 289 -3.38 -20.24 0.04
C ARG A 289 -4.86 -20.05 -0.28
N ASN A 290 -5.62 -19.47 0.65
CA ASN A 290 -7.06 -19.20 0.47
C ASN A 290 -7.31 -18.23 -0.71
N ALA A 291 -6.46 -17.24 -0.96
CA ALA A 291 -6.59 -16.37 -2.14
C ALA A 291 -6.56 -17.18 -3.44
N TYR A 292 -5.66 -18.16 -3.55
CA TYR A 292 -5.59 -19.05 -4.71
C TYR A 292 -6.82 -19.93 -4.84
N GLU A 293 -7.30 -20.51 -3.72
CA GLU A 293 -8.47 -21.38 -3.70
C GLU A 293 -9.73 -20.63 -4.14
N ILE A 294 -9.98 -19.45 -3.56
CA ILE A 294 -11.13 -18.60 -3.92
C ILE A 294 -11.05 -18.15 -5.38
N SER A 295 -9.89 -17.74 -5.86
CA SER A 295 -9.71 -17.31 -7.25
C SER A 295 -10.03 -18.44 -8.24
N ARG A 296 -9.57 -19.67 -7.96
CA ARG A 296 -9.87 -20.84 -8.79
C ARG A 296 -11.37 -21.19 -8.75
N GLN A 297 -11.99 -21.15 -7.56
CA GLN A 297 -13.43 -21.40 -7.41
C GLN A 297 -14.28 -20.40 -8.19
N LEU A 298 -13.82 -19.14 -8.28
CA LEU A 298 -14.47 -18.09 -9.08
C LEU A 298 -14.18 -18.21 -10.58
N GLY A 299 -13.27 -19.09 -11.00
CA GLY A 299 -12.83 -19.21 -12.38
C GLY A 299 -11.94 -18.04 -12.84
N LEU A 300 -11.30 -17.32 -11.90
CA LEU A 300 -10.38 -16.25 -12.23
C LEU A 300 -9.05 -16.82 -12.76
N ASN A 301 -8.49 -16.14 -13.75
CA ASN A 301 -7.14 -16.43 -14.27
C ASN A 301 -6.10 -15.78 -13.35
N ILE A 302 -5.31 -16.59 -12.66
CA ILE A 302 -4.27 -16.13 -11.73
C ILE A 302 -3.00 -15.82 -12.52
N VAL A 303 -2.60 -14.56 -12.52
CA VAL A 303 -1.34 -14.06 -13.07
C VAL A 303 -0.35 -13.89 -11.93
N GLU A 304 0.63 -14.78 -11.81
CA GLU A 304 1.69 -14.66 -10.81
C GLU A 304 2.78 -13.70 -11.31
N ILE A 305 3.11 -12.73 -10.45
CA ILE A 305 4.18 -11.76 -10.70
C ILE A 305 5.23 -11.93 -9.60
N ARG A 306 6.50 -12.03 -10.01
CA ARG A 306 7.64 -12.12 -9.11
C ARG A 306 8.55 -10.92 -9.31
N LYS A 307 9.30 -10.58 -8.26
CA LYS A 307 10.32 -9.51 -8.28
C LYS A 307 9.78 -8.15 -8.70
N MET A 308 8.50 -7.88 -8.36
CA MET A 308 7.83 -6.63 -8.64
C MET A 308 6.92 -6.23 -7.49
N CYS A 309 6.86 -4.93 -7.17
CA CYS A 309 5.93 -4.40 -6.19
C CYS A 309 4.51 -4.30 -6.77
N CYS A 310 3.50 -4.55 -5.93
CA CYS A 310 2.09 -4.46 -6.35
C CYS A 310 1.61 -3.03 -6.67
N SER A 311 2.45 -2.03 -6.42
CA SER A 311 2.25 -0.63 -6.80
C SER A 311 2.55 -0.33 -8.27
N TYR A 312 3.19 -1.23 -9.01
CA TYR A 312 3.45 -1.04 -10.45
C TYR A 312 2.34 -1.68 -11.30
N LYS A 313 2.06 -1.03 -12.45
CA LYS A 313 1.16 -1.60 -13.48
C LYS A 313 1.76 -2.79 -14.17
#